data_9e742465472b86e2892564097619b166
#
_entry.id   9e742465472b86e2892564097619b166
#
_cell.length_a   1.000
_cell.length_b   1.000
_cell.length_c   1.000
_cell.angle_alpha   90.00
_cell.angle_beta   90.00
_cell.angle_gamma   90.00
#
_symmetry.space_group_name_H-M   'P 1'
#
loop_
_entity.id
_entity.type
_entity.pdbx_description
1 polymer ?
#
loop_
_entity_poly.entity_id
_entity_poly.type
_entity_poly.pdbx_seq_one_letter_code
_entity_poly.pdbx_strand_id
1 'polypeptide(L)'
;MSEAVLSVNHLSIGYGSRCVISDASFTIGKGELVGIIGCNGAGKSTLLKTIRGMLPKQSGEVLFFGKPMEEYTDRDLAREVAYLQQQVEVGFGYTGQDIVMAGRYPYLKWWERESENDKRLALDCMEYTGTRELADKPVTEVSGGQKQRILLAKVLAQQTPVLFLDEPTTGLDMVYQEEIFRFARELAL
;
A
#
# COMPACT_ATOMS: atom_id res chain seq x y z
N MET A 1 12.62 21.90 9.18
CA MET A 1 12.13 20.58 9.62
C MET A 1 11.06 20.19 8.63
N SER A 2 11.19 19.07 7.93
CA SER A 2 10.14 18.59 7.03
C SER A 2 8.87 18.34 7.84
N GLU A 3 7.73 18.65 7.27
CA GLU A 3 6.42 18.39 7.89
C GLU A 3 6.27 16.88 8.07
N ALA A 4 5.97 16.44 9.29
CA ALA A 4 5.81 15.03 9.61
C ALA A 4 4.53 14.48 8.94
N VAL A 5 4.69 13.48 8.09
CA VAL A 5 3.59 12.80 7.41
C VAL A 5 3.06 11.63 8.25
N LEU A 6 3.96 10.92 8.90
CA LEU A 6 3.65 9.82 9.82
C LEU A 6 4.47 9.97 11.08
N SER A 7 3.83 9.93 12.24
CA SER A 7 4.49 9.84 13.54
C SER A 7 3.98 8.63 14.30
N VAL A 8 4.88 7.87 14.85
CA VAL A 8 4.62 6.69 15.66
C VAL A 8 5.28 6.90 17.02
N ASN A 9 4.50 6.86 18.10
CA ASN A 9 4.95 7.18 19.45
C ASN A 9 4.67 6.00 20.40
N HIS A 10 5.73 5.41 20.97
CA HIS A 10 5.64 4.34 21.96
C HIS A 10 4.72 3.18 21.56
N LEU A 11 4.68 2.86 20.26
CA LEU A 11 3.79 1.85 19.68
C LEU A 11 4.23 0.46 20.09
N SER A 12 3.32 -0.30 20.72
CA SER A 12 3.47 -1.73 20.96
C SER A 12 2.40 -2.49 20.19
N ILE A 13 2.82 -3.56 19.51
CA ILE A 13 1.99 -4.36 18.63
C ILE A 13 2.15 -5.85 18.91
N GLY A 14 1.10 -6.63 18.62
CA GLY A 14 1.13 -8.07 18.80
C GLY A 14 -0.22 -8.73 18.61
N TYR A 15 -0.31 -9.98 18.99
CA TYR A 15 -1.53 -10.80 18.88
C TYR A 15 -1.94 -11.27 20.26
N GLY A 16 -3.12 -10.85 20.73
CA GLY A 16 -3.58 -11.14 22.09
C GLY A 16 -2.57 -10.65 23.13
N SER A 17 -2.10 -11.54 24.01
CA SER A 17 -1.08 -11.23 25.03
C SER A 17 0.36 -11.27 24.52
N ARG A 18 0.60 -11.77 23.29
CA ARG A 18 1.95 -11.88 22.72
C ARG A 18 2.34 -10.56 22.08
N CYS A 19 3.30 -9.86 22.69
CA CYS A 19 3.92 -8.69 22.09
C CYS A 19 4.92 -9.13 20.99
N VAL A 20 4.89 -8.46 19.83
CA VAL A 20 5.79 -8.71 18.70
C VAL A 20 6.83 -7.60 18.59
N ILE A 21 6.40 -6.35 18.74
CA ILE A 21 7.26 -5.17 18.82
C ILE A 21 6.77 -4.35 20.00
N SER A 22 7.71 -3.89 20.83
CA SER A 22 7.43 -3.04 21.99
C SER A 22 8.11 -1.69 21.82
N ASP A 23 7.40 -0.63 22.19
CA ASP A 23 7.93 0.73 22.33
C ASP A 23 8.60 1.30 21.06
N ALA A 24 8.01 1.05 19.89
CA ALA A 24 8.50 1.63 18.63
C ALA A 24 8.15 3.12 18.56
N SER A 25 9.16 3.97 18.28
CA SER A 25 8.95 5.40 18.07
C SER A 25 9.80 5.87 16.90
N PHE A 26 9.16 6.53 15.92
CA PHE A 26 9.82 7.12 14.76
C PHE A 26 8.89 8.12 14.07
N THR A 27 9.48 8.96 13.23
CA THR A 27 8.75 9.95 12.42
C THR A 27 9.24 9.89 10.99
N ILE A 28 8.34 10.02 10.04
CA ILE A 28 8.62 10.06 8.60
C ILE A 28 8.11 11.40 8.06
N GLY A 29 8.98 12.14 7.40
CA GLY A 29 8.68 13.40 6.73
C GLY A 29 8.23 13.23 5.29
N LYS A 30 7.74 14.31 4.70
CA LYS A 30 7.38 14.35 3.27
C LYS A 30 8.62 14.11 2.41
N GLY A 31 8.48 13.25 1.39
CA GLY A 31 9.55 12.92 0.44
C GLY A 31 10.59 11.93 1.00
N GLU A 32 10.34 11.30 2.14
CA GLU A 32 11.24 10.31 2.72
C GLU A 32 10.88 8.90 2.26
N LEU A 33 11.89 8.14 1.84
CA LEU A 33 11.82 6.70 1.63
C LEU A 33 12.47 5.97 2.80
N VAL A 34 11.66 5.21 3.55
CA VAL A 34 12.11 4.49 4.75
C VAL A 34 12.05 2.99 4.54
N GLY A 35 13.15 2.28 4.79
CA GLY A 35 13.24 0.83 4.75
C GLY A 35 13.14 0.20 6.13
N ILE A 36 12.22 -0.77 6.32
CA ILE A 36 12.13 -1.59 7.52
C ILE A 36 12.85 -2.91 7.28
N ILE A 37 13.96 -3.12 7.99
CA ILE A 37 14.83 -4.31 7.84
C ILE A 37 14.71 -5.19 9.06
N GLY A 38 14.69 -6.51 8.86
CA GLY A 38 14.65 -7.50 9.94
C GLY A 38 14.41 -8.91 9.39
N CYS A 39 14.67 -9.92 10.22
CA CYS A 39 14.44 -11.33 9.88
C CYS A 39 12.97 -11.62 9.56
N ASN A 40 12.73 -12.76 8.87
CA ASN A 40 11.36 -13.24 8.68
C ASN A 40 10.72 -13.54 10.06
N GLY A 41 9.47 -13.11 10.23
CA GLY A 41 8.78 -13.22 11.51
C GLY A 41 9.11 -12.12 12.56
N ALA A 42 9.98 -11.14 12.23
CA ALA A 42 10.30 -10.02 13.15
C ALA A 42 9.15 -9.03 13.38
N GLY A 43 8.02 -9.16 12.67
CA GLY A 43 6.85 -8.30 12.84
C GLY A 43 6.74 -7.14 11.85
N LYS A 44 7.55 -7.10 10.77
CA LYS A 44 7.50 -6.03 9.76
C LYS A 44 6.10 -5.83 9.19
N SER A 45 5.47 -6.88 8.67
CA SER A 45 4.10 -6.84 8.13
C SER A 45 3.06 -6.52 9.21
N THR A 46 3.27 -7.00 10.44
CA THR A 46 2.41 -6.68 11.59
C THR A 46 2.48 -5.19 11.91
N LEU A 47 3.68 -4.61 11.89
CA LEU A 47 3.89 -3.18 12.10
C LEU A 47 3.15 -2.35 11.03
N LEU A 48 3.39 -2.64 9.75
CA LEU A 48 2.73 -1.94 8.65
C LEU A 48 1.20 -2.05 8.73
N LYS A 49 0.67 -3.25 8.98
CA LYS A 49 -0.78 -3.49 9.15
C LYS A 49 -1.36 -2.74 10.35
N THR A 50 -0.64 -2.68 11.46
CA THR A 50 -1.10 -1.96 12.66
C THR A 50 -1.08 -0.45 12.42
N ILE A 51 -0.02 0.11 11.84
CA ILE A 51 0.05 1.53 11.48
C ILE A 51 -1.06 1.89 10.47
N ARG A 52 -1.39 0.99 9.54
CA ARG A 52 -2.48 1.18 8.56
C ARG A 52 -3.88 1.01 9.18
N GLY A 53 -3.99 0.63 10.46
CA GLY A 53 -5.27 0.39 11.13
C GLY A 53 -5.94 -0.95 10.81
N MET A 54 -5.26 -1.86 10.11
CA MET A 54 -5.78 -3.19 9.76
C MET A 54 -5.67 -4.19 10.92
N LEU A 55 -4.79 -3.92 11.87
CA LEU A 55 -4.63 -4.68 13.12
C LEU A 55 -4.69 -3.74 14.32
N PRO A 56 -5.26 -4.17 15.44
CA PRO A 56 -5.29 -3.35 16.65
C PRO A 56 -3.87 -3.21 17.22
N LYS A 57 -3.55 -2.02 17.72
CA LYS A 57 -2.35 -1.79 18.53
C LYS A 57 -2.59 -2.23 19.98
N GLN A 58 -1.53 -2.58 20.70
CA GLN A 58 -1.60 -2.89 22.16
C GLN A 58 -1.48 -1.61 22.98
N SER A 59 -0.60 -0.68 22.58
CA SER A 59 -0.41 0.64 23.20
C SER A 59 0.27 1.61 22.23
N GLY A 60 0.41 2.87 22.63
CA GLY A 60 1.08 3.89 21.85
C GLY A 60 0.13 4.65 20.91
N GLU A 61 0.69 5.49 20.06
CA GLU A 61 -0.04 6.38 19.19
C GLU A 61 0.51 6.34 17.76
N VAL A 62 -0.38 6.48 16.79
CA VAL A 62 -0.05 6.64 15.36
C VAL A 62 -0.75 7.88 14.84
N LEU A 63 -0.01 8.81 14.28
CA LEU A 63 -0.51 10.06 13.73
C LEU A 63 -0.19 10.14 12.24
N PHE A 64 -1.19 10.40 11.41
CA PHE A 64 -1.02 10.81 10.02
C PHE A 64 -1.29 12.31 9.91
N PHE A 65 -0.32 13.07 9.40
CA PHE A 65 -0.43 14.53 9.27
C PHE A 65 -0.80 15.23 10.59
N GLY A 66 -0.28 14.72 11.73
CA GLY A 66 -0.56 15.22 13.06
C GLY A 66 -1.92 14.83 13.65
N LYS A 67 -2.75 14.07 12.91
CA LYS A 67 -4.06 13.59 13.36
C LYS A 67 -4.00 12.12 13.78
N PRO A 68 -4.53 11.74 14.97
CA PRO A 68 -4.61 10.36 15.41
C PRO A 68 -5.31 9.44 14.39
N MET A 69 -4.74 8.26 14.16
CA MET A 69 -5.28 7.28 13.22
C MET A 69 -6.73 6.91 13.55
N GLU A 70 -7.09 6.84 14.82
CA GLU A 70 -8.42 6.48 15.32
C GLU A 70 -9.50 7.51 14.98
N GLU A 71 -9.11 8.72 14.62
CA GLU A 71 -10.03 9.78 14.20
C GLU A 71 -10.36 9.74 12.69
N TYR A 72 -9.72 8.84 11.93
CA TYR A 72 -10.05 8.60 10.54
C TYR A 72 -11.11 7.52 10.42
N THR A 73 -12.03 7.67 9.48
CA THR A 73 -12.79 6.52 9.00
C THR A 73 -11.88 5.63 8.14
N ASP A 74 -12.20 4.34 7.99
CA ASP A 74 -11.43 3.42 7.12
C ASP A 74 -11.26 3.99 5.70
N ARG A 75 -12.29 4.68 5.23
CA ARG A 75 -12.32 5.29 3.91
C ARG A 75 -11.41 6.53 3.82
N ASP A 76 -11.42 7.38 4.83
CA ASP A 76 -10.57 8.56 4.86
C ASP A 76 -9.10 8.15 5.00
N LEU A 77 -8.82 7.16 5.86
CA LEU A 77 -7.48 6.61 5.99
C LEU A 77 -7.00 5.93 4.69
N ALA A 78 -7.93 5.33 3.91
CA ALA A 78 -7.60 4.79 2.59
C ALA A 78 -7.29 5.87 1.54
N ARG A 79 -7.61 7.13 1.77
CA ARG A 79 -7.19 8.26 0.93
C ARG A 79 -5.83 8.82 1.33
N GLU A 80 -5.39 8.54 2.54
CA GLU A 80 -4.08 8.98 3.05
C GLU A 80 -2.99 7.92 2.85
N VAL A 81 -3.34 6.63 2.95
CA VAL A 81 -2.37 5.54 2.94
C VAL A 81 -2.79 4.40 2.02
N ALA A 82 -2.02 4.17 0.97
CA ALA A 82 -2.09 2.93 0.19
C ALA A 82 -1.20 1.85 0.80
N TYR A 83 -1.64 0.60 0.68
CA TYR A 83 -0.90 -0.55 1.21
C TYR A 83 -0.85 -1.69 0.18
N LEU A 84 0.36 -1.99 -0.29
CA LEU A 84 0.63 -3.15 -1.11
C LEU A 84 0.98 -4.34 -0.19
N GLN A 85 0.08 -5.31 -0.13
CA GLN A 85 0.27 -6.53 0.65
C GLN A 85 1.19 -7.51 -0.07
N GLN A 86 1.94 -8.30 0.69
CA GLN A 86 2.82 -9.36 0.21
C GLN A 86 2.08 -10.39 -0.66
N GLN A 87 0.89 -10.79 -0.26
CA GLN A 87 0.06 -11.72 -1.01
C GLN A 87 -1.37 -11.20 -1.11
N VAL A 88 -1.88 -11.14 -2.33
CA VAL A 88 -3.28 -10.80 -2.60
C VAL A 88 -3.90 -11.94 -3.41
N GLU A 89 -4.86 -12.63 -2.80
CA GLU A 89 -5.72 -13.55 -3.55
C GLU A 89 -6.73 -12.73 -4.35
N VAL A 90 -6.70 -12.91 -5.66
CA VAL A 90 -7.66 -12.29 -6.56
C VAL A 90 -8.63 -13.36 -7.01
N GLY A 91 -9.93 -13.12 -6.79
CA GLY A 91 -11.00 -14.01 -7.22
C GLY A 91 -11.08 -14.16 -8.74
N PHE A 92 -11.81 -15.18 -9.19
CA PHE A 92 -12.07 -15.39 -10.62
C PHE A 92 -12.91 -14.27 -11.23
N GLY A 93 -12.65 -13.99 -12.51
CA GLY A 93 -13.47 -13.08 -13.30
C GLY A 93 -13.05 -11.61 -13.31
N TYR A 94 -11.98 -11.24 -12.58
CA TYR A 94 -11.45 -9.87 -12.61
C TYR A 94 -10.34 -9.75 -13.64
N THR A 95 -10.41 -8.68 -14.44
CA THR A 95 -9.36 -8.28 -15.38
C THR A 95 -8.27 -7.45 -14.67
N GLY A 96 -7.14 -7.21 -15.35
CA GLY A 96 -6.10 -6.33 -14.85
C GLY A 96 -6.64 -4.94 -14.53
N GLN A 97 -7.48 -4.38 -15.41
CA GLN A 97 -8.10 -3.07 -15.22
C GLN A 97 -9.04 -3.04 -14.01
N ASP A 98 -9.87 -4.07 -13.80
CA ASP A 98 -10.77 -4.14 -12.64
C ASP A 98 -10.00 -4.09 -11.31
N ILE A 99 -8.86 -4.78 -11.26
CA ILE A 99 -7.99 -4.75 -10.07
C ILE A 99 -7.43 -3.36 -9.83
N VAL A 100 -6.96 -2.68 -10.86
CA VAL A 100 -6.40 -1.34 -10.73
C VAL A 100 -7.48 -0.33 -10.38
N MET A 101 -8.66 -0.44 -10.98
CA MET A 101 -9.84 0.39 -10.67
C MET A 101 -10.25 0.29 -9.20
N ALA A 102 -10.07 -0.85 -8.55
CA ALA A 102 -10.34 -0.99 -7.12
C ALA A 102 -9.51 -0.01 -6.24
N GLY A 103 -8.40 0.51 -6.75
CA GLY A 103 -7.65 1.60 -6.11
C GLY A 103 -8.44 2.91 -6.01
N ARG A 104 -9.47 3.09 -6.86
CA ARG A 104 -10.32 4.29 -6.86
C ARG A 104 -11.50 4.23 -5.89
N TYR A 105 -11.83 3.06 -5.35
CA TYR A 105 -12.98 2.87 -4.45
C TYR A 105 -13.02 3.81 -3.24
N PRO A 106 -11.91 4.22 -2.59
CA PRO A 106 -11.96 5.21 -1.53
C PRO A 106 -12.56 6.56 -1.95
N TYR A 107 -12.56 6.88 -3.23
CA TYR A 107 -13.06 8.16 -3.76
C TYR A 107 -14.50 8.11 -4.25
N LEU A 108 -15.05 6.90 -4.51
CA LEU A 108 -16.40 6.70 -5.03
C LEU A 108 -17.41 6.57 -3.88
N LYS A 109 -18.57 7.18 -3.98
CA LYS A 109 -19.70 6.86 -3.09
C LYS A 109 -20.29 5.50 -3.47
N TRP A 110 -20.99 4.83 -2.54
CA TRP A 110 -21.51 3.48 -2.77
C TRP A 110 -22.49 3.37 -3.96
N TRP A 111 -23.08 4.50 -4.40
CA TRP A 111 -24.00 4.59 -5.55
C TRP A 111 -23.33 5.21 -6.79
N GLU A 112 -22.09 5.67 -6.70
CA GLU A 112 -21.35 6.24 -7.82
C GLU A 112 -20.69 5.12 -8.62
N ARG A 113 -20.75 5.28 -9.95
CA ARG A 113 -19.97 4.47 -10.87
C ARG A 113 -18.63 5.15 -11.14
N GLU A 114 -17.67 4.36 -11.54
CA GLU A 114 -16.36 4.85 -11.98
C GLU A 114 -16.54 5.83 -13.13
N SER A 115 -15.85 6.96 -13.04
CA SER A 115 -15.83 7.96 -14.10
C SER A 115 -14.83 7.58 -15.21
N GLU A 116 -14.97 8.19 -16.37
CA GLU A 116 -13.97 8.03 -17.44
C GLU A 116 -12.59 8.54 -17.01
N ASN A 117 -12.51 9.50 -16.08
CA ASN A 117 -11.25 9.94 -15.50
C ASN A 117 -10.61 8.85 -14.62
N ASP A 118 -11.40 8.13 -13.83
CA ASP A 118 -10.88 7.02 -13.01
C ASP A 118 -10.35 5.90 -13.91
N LYS A 119 -11.07 5.56 -14.97
CA LYS A 119 -10.62 4.56 -15.95
C LYS A 119 -9.32 4.97 -16.63
N ARG A 120 -9.23 6.24 -17.08
CA ARG A 120 -8.00 6.77 -17.68
C ARG A 120 -6.84 6.71 -16.70
N LEU A 121 -7.03 7.17 -15.47
CA LEU A 121 -6.01 7.10 -14.43
C LEU A 121 -5.54 5.67 -14.16
N ALA A 122 -6.47 4.70 -14.07
CA ALA A 122 -6.12 3.30 -13.90
C ALA A 122 -5.25 2.81 -15.06
N LEU A 123 -5.60 3.15 -16.29
CA LEU A 123 -4.85 2.78 -17.48
C LEU A 123 -3.47 3.47 -17.54
N ASP A 124 -3.37 4.74 -17.12
CA ASP A 124 -2.10 5.46 -17.03
C ASP A 124 -1.18 4.81 -15.97
N CYS A 125 -1.73 4.39 -14.82
CA CYS A 125 -0.97 3.62 -13.82
C CYS A 125 -0.52 2.25 -14.35
N MET A 126 -1.34 1.59 -15.19
CA MET A 126 -0.96 0.33 -15.84
C MET A 126 0.14 0.55 -16.89
N GLU A 127 0.08 1.65 -17.64
CA GLU A 127 1.16 2.04 -18.57
C GLU A 127 2.47 2.25 -17.80
N TYR A 128 2.42 3.01 -16.71
CA TYR A 128 3.58 3.28 -15.86
C TYR A 128 4.21 2.02 -15.28
N THR A 129 3.43 0.99 -14.93
CA THR A 129 3.92 -0.30 -14.42
C THR A 129 4.17 -1.34 -15.52
N GLY A 130 4.08 -0.97 -16.82
CA GLY A 130 4.28 -1.87 -17.95
C GLY A 130 3.28 -3.02 -17.98
N THR A 131 2.01 -2.76 -17.66
CA THR A 131 0.93 -3.76 -17.64
C THR A 131 -0.29 -3.37 -18.48
N ARG A 132 -0.17 -2.33 -19.29
CA ARG A 132 -1.27 -1.80 -20.10
C ARG A 132 -1.92 -2.84 -21.01
N GLU A 133 -1.11 -3.70 -21.62
CA GLU A 133 -1.56 -4.78 -22.50
C GLU A 133 -2.33 -5.89 -21.76
N LEU A 134 -2.28 -5.88 -20.42
CA LEU A 134 -2.99 -6.83 -19.56
C LEU A 134 -4.33 -6.28 -19.03
N ALA A 135 -4.76 -5.10 -19.48
CA ALA A 135 -5.95 -4.42 -18.96
C ALA A 135 -7.19 -5.31 -19.03
N ASP A 136 -7.45 -5.91 -20.19
CA ASP A 136 -8.61 -6.76 -20.44
C ASP A 136 -8.36 -8.27 -20.13
N LYS A 137 -7.15 -8.61 -19.68
CA LYS A 137 -6.79 -10.00 -19.42
C LYS A 137 -7.21 -10.42 -18.01
N PRO A 138 -7.82 -11.62 -17.84
CA PRO A 138 -8.10 -12.17 -16.52
C PRO A 138 -6.83 -12.27 -15.68
N VAL A 139 -6.86 -11.80 -14.44
CA VAL A 139 -5.67 -11.80 -13.55
C VAL A 139 -5.23 -13.23 -13.18
N THR A 140 -6.08 -14.21 -13.35
CA THR A 140 -5.75 -15.64 -13.19
C THR A 140 -4.88 -16.19 -14.32
N GLU A 141 -4.76 -15.48 -15.44
CA GLU A 141 -4.01 -15.90 -16.64
C GLU A 141 -2.68 -15.14 -16.80
N VAL A 142 -2.32 -14.29 -15.85
CA VAL A 142 -1.05 -13.55 -15.88
C VAL A 142 0.00 -14.21 -14.99
N SER A 143 1.28 -13.99 -15.29
CA SER A 143 2.38 -14.46 -14.44
C SER A 143 2.40 -13.79 -13.08
N GLY A 144 3.09 -14.39 -12.09
CA GLY A 144 3.22 -13.80 -10.74
C GLY A 144 3.82 -12.40 -10.77
N GLY A 145 4.85 -12.16 -11.60
CA GLY A 145 5.45 -10.84 -11.76
C GLY A 145 4.52 -9.83 -12.44
N GLN A 146 3.74 -10.26 -13.44
CA GLN A 146 2.70 -9.42 -14.06
C GLN A 146 1.61 -9.05 -13.05
N LYS A 147 1.15 -10.02 -12.25
CA LYS A 147 0.18 -9.78 -11.17
C LYS A 147 0.71 -8.79 -10.15
N GLN A 148 1.97 -8.90 -9.75
CA GLN A 148 2.58 -7.96 -8.79
C GLN A 148 2.64 -6.53 -9.35
N ARG A 149 2.97 -6.36 -10.63
CA ARG A 149 2.94 -5.05 -11.31
C ARG A 149 1.52 -4.48 -11.44
N ILE A 150 0.51 -5.31 -11.70
CA ILE A 150 -0.90 -4.90 -11.68
C ILE A 150 -1.31 -4.42 -10.26
N LEU A 151 -0.89 -5.13 -9.20
CA LEU A 151 -1.16 -4.72 -7.82
C LEU A 151 -0.42 -3.42 -7.46
N LEU A 152 0.78 -3.21 -8.00
CA LEU A 152 1.49 -1.92 -7.87
C LEU A 152 0.70 -0.81 -8.58
N ALA A 153 0.21 -1.03 -9.81
CA ALA A 153 -0.64 -0.06 -10.50
C ALA A 153 -1.90 0.30 -9.69
N LYS A 154 -2.52 -0.69 -9.01
CA LYS A 154 -3.65 -0.47 -8.12
C LYS A 154 -3.34 0.51 -6.99
N VAL A 155 -2.22 0.34 -6.29
CA VAL A 155 -1.86 1.24 -5.18
C VAL A 155 -1.45 2.62 -5.68
N LEU A 156 -0.87 2.73 -6.88
CA LEU A 156 -0.62 4.01 -7.55
C LEU A 156 -1.90 4.73 -7.93
N ALA A 157 -2.88 4.00 -8.48
CA ALA A 157 -4.19 4.54 -8.83
C ALA A 157 -4.96 5.08 -7.61
N GLN A 158 -4.61 4.65 -6.42
CA GLN A 158 -5.18 5.17 -5.17
C GLN A 158 -4.73 6.61 -4.89
N GLN A 159 -3.61 7.09 -5.46
CA GLN A 159 -3.11 8.48 -5.35
C GLN A 159 -3.04 8.99 -3.91
N THR A 160 -2.45 8.21 -3.02
CA THR A 160 -2.30 8.58 -1.61
C THR A 160 -0.95 9.26 -1.35
N PRO A 161 -0.86 10.17 -0.38
CA PRO A 161 0.40 10.78 0.01
C PRO A 161 1.37 9.83 0.72
N VAL A 162 0.87 8.69 1.24
CA VAL A 162 1.69 7.66 1.88
C VAL A 162 1.50 6.32 1.20
N LEU A 163 2.61 5.61 0.96
CA LEU A 163 2.61 4.28 0.36
C LEU A 163 3.38 3.28 1.24
N PHE A 164 2.70 2.23 1.67
CA PHE A 164 3.32 1.09 2.34
C PHE A 164 3.50 -0.07 1.37
N LEU A 165 4.73 -0.59 1.28
CA LEU A 165 5.09 -1.74 0.48
C LEU A 165 5.57 -2.86 1.41
N ASP A 166 4.79 -3.94 1.52
CA ASP A 166 5.09 -5.09 2.35
C ASP A 166 5.69 -6.21 1.49
N GLU A 167 6.99 -6.37 1.56
CA GLU A 167 7.77 -7.33 0.73
C GLU A 167 7.41 -7.28 -0.77
N PRO A 168 7.46 -6.11 -1.41
CA PRO A 168 6.95 -5.91 -2.78
C PRO A 168 7.74 -6.70 -3.83
N THR A 169 8.90 -7.24 -3.46
CA THR A 169 9.84 -7.94 -4.35
C THR A 169 9.82 -9.45 -4.19
N THR A 170 9.02 -9.98 -3.29
CA THR A 170 8.95 -11.43 -3.02
C THR A 170 8.49 -12.20 -4.25
N GLY A 171 9.30 -13.19 -4.67
CA GLY A 171 9.01 -14.03 -5.84
C GLY A 171 9.28 -13.37 -7.20
N LEU A 172 9.90 -12.18 -7.22
CA LEU A 172 10.35 -11.51 -8.45
C LEU A 172 11.82 -11.77 -8.71
N ASP A 173 12.21 -11.77 -9.99
CA ASP A 173 13.62 -11.77 -10.37
C ASP A 173 14.32 -10.44 -10.06
N MET A 174 15.66 -10.43 -10.14
CA MET A 174 16.47 -9.28 -9.74
C MET A 174 16.16 -8.01 -10.56
N VAL A 175 15.79 -8.14 -11.83
CA VAL A 175 15.50 -7.00 -12.69
C VAL A 175 14.24 -6.27 -12.20
N TYR A 176 13.19 -7.04 -11.92
CA TYR A 176 11.94 -6.48 -11.40
C TYR A 176 12.07 -5.95 -9.96
N GLN A 177 12.94 -6.55 -9.14
CA GLN A 177 13.24 -6.02 -7.80
C GLN A 177 13.85 -4.62 -7.90
N GLU A 178 14.83 -4.43 -8.78
CA GLU A 178 15.47 -3.12 -9.02
C GLU A 178 14.45 -2.09 -9.53
N GLU A 179 13.55 -2.49 -10.45
CA GLU A 179 12.48 -1.62 -10.93
C GLU A 179 11.58 -1.13 -9.79
N ILE A 180 11.14 -2.00 -8.88
CA ILE A 180 10.29 -1.61 -7.75
C ILE A 180 11.00 -0.62 -6.83
N PHE A 181 12.29 -0.81 -6.54
CA PHE A 181 13.05 0.14 -5.72
C PHE A 181 13.24 1.49 -6.43
N ARG A 182 13.47 1.48 -7.75
CA ARG A 182 13.50 2.70 -8.56
C ARG A 182 12.16 3.43 -8.48
N PHE A 183 11.06 2.74 -8.66
CA PHE A 183 9.71 3.28 -8.50
C PHE A 183 9.48 3.92 -7.14
N ALA A 184 9.80 3.20 -6.06
CA ALA A 184 9.63 3.72 -4.72
C ALA A 184 10.42 5.01 -4.50
N ARG A 185 11.62 5.10 -5.08
CA ARG A 185 12.45 6.32 -5.02
C ARG A 185 11.89 7.46 -5.86
N GLU A 186 11.39 7.19 -7.06
CA GLU A 186 10.78 8.21 -7.93
C GLU A 186 9.51 8.79 -7.33
N LEU A 187 8.72 7.97 -6.61
CA LEU A 187 7.52 8.42 -5.92
C LEU A 187 7.80 9.26 -4.66
N ALA A 188 8.96 9.12 -4.06
CA ALA A 188 9.37 9.88 -2.88
C ALA A 188 9.96 11.26 -3.22
N LEU A 189 10.35 11.52 -4.48
CA LEU A 189 10.94 12.79 -4.94
C LEU A 189 9.88 13.74 -5.49
#